data_ee16d6fbfe68249446a904c882613d5f
#
_entry.id   ee16d6fbfe68249446a904c882613d5f
#
_cell.length_a   1.000
_cell.length_b   1.000
_cell.length_c   1.000
_cell.angle_alpha   90.00
_cell.angle_beta   90.00
_cell.angle_gamma   90.00
#
_symmetry.space_group_name_H-M   'P 1'
#
loop_
_entity.id
_entity.type
_entity.pdbx_description
1 polymer ?
#
loop_
_entity_poly.entity_id
_entity_poly.type
_entity_poly.pdbx_seq_one_letter_code
_entity_poly.pdbx_strand_id
1 'polypeptide(L)'
;MKIFITGGAGYVGSKLVPKLINLGHSVTVLDLMIYGEDVLDDHEELKKIKGDIRDYDLLKKLVPGHDAVIHLACISNDPSFELNPKLGKSINYDAFEPLVKVSRENRVIRFIYASSSSVYGIKKEKNVTEDMKLEPLTDYSRFKGDCERILNEYKADDFITT
;
A
#
# COMPACT_ATOMS: atom_id res chain seq x y z
N MET A 1 11.47 -8.83 11.70
CA MET A 1 10.02 -8.89 11.44
C MET A 1 9.78 -9.50 10.07
N LYS A 2 8.65 -10.15 9.89
CA LYS A 2 8.17 -10.59 8.58
C LYS A 2 7.26 -9.51 7.99
N ILE A 3 7.63 -8.94 6.86
CA ILE A 3 6.93 -7.78 6.28
C ILE A 3 6.35 -8.17 4.91
N PHE A 4 5.06 -7.96 4.74
CA PHE A 4 4.38 -8.12 3.45
C PHE A 4 4.27 -6.75 2.76
N ILE A 5 4.74 -6.66 1.52
CA ILE A 5 4.74 -5.40 0.76
C ILE A 5 3.98 -5.60 -0.55
N THR A 6 2.95 -4.83 -0.78
CA THR A 6 2.30 -4.75 -2.09
C THR A 6 2.90 -3.60 -2.89
N GLY A 7 3.17 -3.81 -4.16
CA GLY A 7 3.83 -2.81 -5.01
C GLY A 7 5.33 -2.66 -4.74
N GLY A 8 5.96 -3.71 -4.19
CA GLY A 8 7.36 -3.66 -3.78
C GLY A 8 8.37 -3.62 -4.92
N ALA A 9 7.98 -3.98 -6.15
CA ALA A 9 8.82 -3.84 -7.34
C ALA A 9 8.61 -2.50 -8.09
N GLY A 10 7.86 -1.57 -7.49
CA GLY A 10 7.70 -0.20 -8.00
C GLY A 10 8.83 0.74 -7.59
N TYR A 11 8.70 2.03 -7.92
CA TYR A 11 9.70 3.07 -7.67
C TYR A 11 10.13 3.15 -6.20
N VAL A 12 9.19 3.26 -5.28
CA VAL A 12 9.49 3.32 -3.84
C VAL A 12 10.02 1.97 -3.34
N GLY A 13 9.35 0.88 -3.73
CA GLY A 13 9.67 -0.47 -3.27
C GLY A 13 11.07 -0.91 -3.65
N SER A 14 11.57 -0.56 -4.85
CA SER A 14 12.92 -0.89 -5.30
C SER A 14 14.04 -0.35 -4.40
N LYS A 15 13.76 0.66 -3.59
CA LYS A 15 14.68 1.21 -2.58
C LYS A 15 14.35 0.76 -1.16
N LEU A 16 13.06 0.60 -0.86
CA LEU A 16 12.62 0.23 0.47
C LEU A 16 12.93 -1.25 0.79
N VAL A 17 12.64 -2.15 -0.16
CA VAL A 17 12.81 -3.60 0.05
C VAL A 17 14.25 -3.97 0.41
N PRO A 18 15.28 -3.59 -0.36
CA PRO A 18 16.67 -3.88 0.01
C PRO A 18 17.07 -3.29 1.37
N LYS A 19 16.56 -2.09 1.70
CA LYS A 19 16.85 -1.44 2.98
C LYS A 19 16.26 -2.23 4.15
N LEU A 20 15.05 -2.75 4.02
CA LEU A 20 14.40 -3.56 5.06
C LEU A 20 15.16 -4.88 5.26
N ILE A 21 15.58 -5.54 4.18
CA ILE A 21 16.40 -6.75 4.23
C ILE A 21 17.72 -6.49 4.95
N ASN A 22 18.42 -5.41 4.60
CA ASN A 22 19.67 -5.00 5.25
C ASN A 22 19.49 -4.67 6.74
N LEU A 23 18.28 -4.35 7.18
CA LEU A 23 17.93 -4.16 8.59
C LEU A 23 17.51 -5.47 9.29
N GLY A 24 17.65 -6.61 8.64
CA GLY A 24 17.37 -7.93 9.19
C GLY A 24 15.88 -8.32 9.19
N HIS A 25 15.11 -7.80 8.24
CA HIS A 25 13.71 -8.18 8.06
C HIS A 25 13.56 -9.19 6.92
N SER A 26 12.66 -10.17 7.09
CA SER A 26 12.21 -11.03 6.00
C SER A 26 11.08 -10.33 5.24
N VAL A 27 11.17 -10.22 3.93
CA VAL A 27 10.24 -9.46 3.10
C VAL A 27 9.56 -10.36 2.08
N THR A 28 8.23 -10.28 2.00
CA THR A 28 7.44 -10.85 0.91
C THR A 28 6.85 -9.73 0.08
N VAL A 29 7.16 -9.69 -1.20
CA VAL A 29 6.66 -8.71 -2.17
C VAL A 29 5.58 -9.34 -3.03
N LEU A 30 4.42 -8.71 -3.11
CA LEU A 30 3.37 -8.96 -4.10
C LEU A 30 3.33 -7.78 -5.07
N ASP A 31 3.58 -8.03 -6.35
CA ASP A 31 3.60 -7.00 -7.39
C ASP A 31 3.18 -7.59 -8.74
N LEU A 32 2.63 -6.79 -9.64
CA LEU A 32 2.36 -7.18 -11.02
C LEU A 32 3.64 -7.41 -11.83
N MET A 33 4.78 -6.93 -11.33
CA MET A 33 6.10 -6.98 -11.97
C MET A 33 6.13 -6.36 -13.37
N ILE A 34 5.38 -5.28 -13.56
CA ILE A 34 5.28 -4.58 -14.86
C ILE A 34 6.60 -3.93 -15.30
N TYR A 35 7.50 -3.66 -14.35
CA TYR A 35 8.82 -3.09 -14.61
C TYR A 35 9.93 -4.15 -14.68
N GLY A 36 9.58 -5.43 -14.59
CA GLY A 36 10.51 -6.57 -14.60
C GLY A 36 10.57 -7.27 -13.23
N GLU A 37 10.91 -8.56 -13.27
CA GLU A 37 11.10 -9.37 -12.06
C GLU A 37 12.51 -9.17 -11.46
N ASP A 38 13.41 -8.56 -12.23
CA ASP A 38 14.80 -8.23 -11.92
C ASP A 38 14.98 -6.85 -11.27
N VAL A 39 13.89 -6.10 -11.05
CA VAL A 39 13.94 -4.82 -10.31
C VAL A 39 14.47 -4.99 -8.88
N LEU A 40 14.24 -6.16 -8.30
CA LEU A 40 14.75 -6.55 -6.99
C LEU A 40 15.70 -7.73 -7.16
N ASP A 41 16.93 -7.58 -6.68
CA ASP A 41 17.91 -8.67 -6.63
C ASP A 41 17.39 -9.83 -5.77
N ASP A 42 17.81 -11.06 -6.10
CA ASP A 42 17.48 -12.23 -5.30
C ASP A 42 18.21 -12.17 -3.95
N HIS A 43 17.49 -12.54 -2.89
CA HIS A 43 18.02 -12.60 -1.53
C HIS A 43 17.28 -13.69 -0.73
N GLU A 44 17.96 -14.38 0.18
CA GLU A 44 17.35 -15.44 1.00
C GLU A 44 16.17 -14.95 1.86
N GLU A 45 16.21 -13.70 2.29
CA GLU A 45 15.15 -13.05 3.06
C GLU A 45 14.09 -12.34 2.19
N LEU A 46 14.16 -12.49 0.85
CA LEU A 46 13.21 -11.91 -0.09
C LEU A 46 12.41 -12.97 -0.83
N LYS A 47 11.09 -12.92 -0.67
CA LYS A 47 10.16 -13.68 -1.49
C LYS A 47 9.44 -12.76 -2.47
N LYS A 48 9.68 -12.95 -3.76
CA LYS A 48 9.00 -12.20 -4.85
C LYS A 48 7.81 -13.00 -5.36
N ILE A 49 6.65 -12.40 -5.44
CA ILE A 49 5.42 -13.03 -5.94
C ILE A 49 4.80 -12.11 -6.98
N LYS A 50 4.70 -12.62 -8.21
CA LYS A 50 3.97 -11.96 -9.28
C LYS A 50 2.48 -12.22 -9.14
N GLY A 51 1.69 -11.17 -8.95
CA GLY A 51 0.26 -11.29 -8.75
C GLY A 51 -0.44 -9.95 -8.60
N ASP A 52 -1.76 -10.00 -8.59
CA ASP A 52 -2.62 -8.83 -8.51
C ASP A 52 -3.22 -8.69 -7.11
N ILE A 53 -3.18 -7.48 -6.54
CA ILE A 53 -3.78 -7.20 -5.22
C ILE A 53 -5.30 -7.34 -5.20
N ARG A 54 -5.95 -7.37 -6.36
CA ARG A 54 -7.40 -7.60 -6.50
C ARG A 54 -7.77 -9.08 -6.36
N ASP A 55 -6.80 -9.98 -6.39
CA ASP A 55 -7.01 -11.40 -6.12
C ASP A 55 -7.08 -11.65 -4.61
N TYR A 56 -8.31 -11.62 -4.09
CA TYR A 56 -8.57 -11.80 -2.66
C TYR A 56 -8.14 -13.17 -2.14
N ASP A 57 -8.26 -14.23 -2.95
CA ASP A 57 -7.85 -15.57 -2.54
C ASP A 57 -6.32 -15.69 -2.47
N LEU A 58 -5.61 -14.95 -3.32
CA LEU A 58 -4.16 -14.82 -3.21
C LEU A 58 -3.77 -14.07 -1.94
N LEU A 59 -4.42 -12.96 -1.61
CA LEU A 59 -4.15 -12.22 -0.37
C LEU A 59 -4.36 -13.09 0.87
N LYS A 60 -5.44 -13.86 0.94
CA LYS A 60 -5.70 -14.80 2.05
C LYS A 60 -4.61 -15.87 2.22
N LYS A 61 -3.92 -16.23 1.15
CA LYS A 61 -2.80 -17.19 1.20
C LYS A 61 -1.49 -16.54 1.60
N LEU A 62 -1.29 -15.27 1.24
CA LEU A 62 0.01 -14.60 1.37
C LEU A 62 0.16 -13.79 2.64
N VAL A 63 -0.89 -13.10 3.10
CA VAL A 63 -0.82 -12.20 4.27
C VAL A 63 -0.59 -12.94 5.60
N PRO A 64 -1.15 -14.14 5.83
CA PRO A 64 -0.95 -14.84 7.10
C PRO A 64 0.53 -15.03 7.47
N GLY A 65 0.83 -14.85 8.75
CA GLY A 65 2.18 -15.05 9.31
C GLY A 65 3.14 -13.88 9.13
N HIS A 66 2.66 -12.73 8.62
CA HIS A 66 3.42 -11.48 8.58
C HIS A 66 3.09 -10.59 9.78
N ASP A 67 4.10 -9.89 10.29
CA ASP A 67 3.98 -8.94 11.41
C ASP A 67 3.47 -7.57 10.95
N ALA A 68 3.85 -7.17 9.75
CA ALA A 68 3.50 -5.87 9.18
C ALA A 68 3.13 -5.97 7.70
N VAL A 69 2.25 -5.07 7.27
CA VAL A 69 1.91 -4.83 5.85
C VAL A 69 2.31 -3.41 5.47
N ILE A 70 2.98 -3.25 4.33
CA ILE A 70 3.27 -1.96 3.71
C ILE A 70 2.58 -1.94 2.35
N HIS A 71 1.59 -1.08 2.20
CA HIS A 71 0.81 -0.99 0.98
C HIS A 71 1.28 0.16 0.09
N LEU A 72 2.05 -0.19 -0.96
CA LEU A 72 2.57 0.74 -1.97
C LEU A 72 1.88 0.58 -3.33
N ALA A 73 1.21 -0.55 -3.57
CA ALA A 73 0.59 -0.84 -4.86
C ALA A 73 -0.51 0.18 -5.18
N CYS A 74 -0.32 0.93 -6.25
CA CYS A 74 -1.34 1.84 -6.76
C CYS A 74 -1.02 2.27 -8.20
N ILE A 75 -2.01 2.74 -8.92
CA ILE A 75 -1.79 3.63 -10.07
C ILE A 75 -1.52 5.00 -9.48
N SER A 76 -0.25 5.41 -9.52
CA SER A 76 0.23 6.64 -8.87
C SER A 76 -0.02 7.86 -9.73
N ASN A 77 -0.32 8.97 -9.07
CA ASN A 77 -0.62 10.31 -9.61
C ASN A 77 -1.90 10.44 -10.45
N ASP A 78 -2.38 11.67 -10.54
CA ASP A 78 -3.62 12.01 -11.23
C ASP A 78 -3.59 11.69 -12.72
N PRO A 79 -2.55 12.10 -13.50
CA PRO A 79 -2.53 11.82 -14.94
C PRO A 79 -2.60 10.33 -15.28
N SER A 80 -1.89 9.48 -14.53
CA SER A 80 -1.92 8.04 -14.76
C SER A 80 -3.27 7.41 -14.39
N PHE A 81 -3.90 7.92 -13.33
CA PHE A 81 -5.23 7.48 -12.91
C PHE A 81 -6.30 7.84 -13.97
N GLU A 82 -6.24 9.04 -14.53
CA GLU A 82 -7.16 9.56 -15.55
C GLU A 82 -7.14 8.78 -16.87
N LEU A 83 -6.05 8.06 -17.17
CA LEU A 83 -5.99 7.21 -18.38
C LEU A 83 -7.03 6.08 -18.35
N ASN A 84 -7.34 5.55 -17.17
CA ASN A 84 -8.40 4.55 -16.99
C ASN A 84 -8.96 4.61 -15.56
N PRO A 85 -9.92 5.50 -15.27
CA PRO A 85 -10.45 5.68 -13.93
C PRO A 85 -11.10 4.43 -13.32
N LYS A 86 -11.70 3.55 -14.16
CA LYS A 86 -12.28 2.28 -13.69
C LYS A 86 -11.19 1.33 -13.19
N LEU A 87 -10.10 1.20 -13.93
CA LEU A 87 -8.94 0.40 -13.51
C LEU A 87 -8.31 1.04 -12.27
N GLY A 88 -8.11 2.36 -12.27
CA GLY A 88 -7.59 3.12 -11.14
C GLY A 88 -8.40 2.87 -9.86
N LYS A 89 -9.72 3.00 -9.93
CA LYS A 89 -10.61 2.71 -8.81
C LYS A 89 -10.47 1.26 -8.33
N SER A 90 -10.47 0.28 -9.24
CA SER A 90 -10.38 -1.14 -8.87
C SER A 90 -9.10 -1.50 -8.12
N ILE A 91 -7.98 -0.85 -8.44
CA ILE A 91 -6.67 -1.09 -7.82
C ILE A 91 -6.50 -0.24 -6.57
N ASN A 92 -6.76 1.09 -6.66
CA ASN A 92 -6.43 2.02 -5.59
C ASN A 92 -7.47 2.04 -4.46
N TYR A 93 -8.71 1.65 -4.73
CA TYR A 93 -9.81 1.74 -3.77
C TYR A 93 -10.48 0.39 -3.49
N ASP A 94 -11.01 -0.28 -4.53
CA ASP A 94 -11.82 -1.49 -4.32
C ASP A 94 -11.00 -2.66 -3.73
N ALA A 95 -9.69 -2.74 -4.01
CA ALA A 95 -8.79 -3.75 -3.46
C ALA A 95 -8.27 -3.41 -2.05
N PHE A 96 -8.45 -2.17 -1.58
CA PHE A 96 -7.85 -1.70 -0.34
C PHE A 96 -8.46 -2.34 0.91
N GLU A 97 -9.76 -2.20 1.09
CA GLU A 97 -10.45 -2.73 2.27
C GLU A 97 -10.31 -4.26 2.40
N PRO A 98 -10.42 -5.08 1.32
CA PRO A 98 -10.10 -6.51 1.37
C PRO A 98 -8.71 -6.81 1.92
N LEU A 99 -7.69 -6.04 1.54
CA LEU A 99 -6.32 -6.21 2.06
C LEU A 99 -6.23 -5.84 3.55
N VAL A 100 -6.84 -4.73 3.97
CA VAL A 100 -6.87 -4.32 5.38
C VAL A 100 -7.57 -5.38 6.23
N LYS A 101 -8.72 -5.88 5.77
CA LYS A 101 -9.51 -6.92 6.45
C LYS A 101 -8.71 -8.21 6.63
N VAL A 102 -8.11 -8.72 5.57
CA VAL A 102 -7.26 -9.93 5.64
C VAL A 102 -6.09 -9.71 6.60
N SER A 103 -5.47 -8.53 6.58
CA SER A 103 -4.38 -8.20 7.50
C SER A 103 -4.84 -8.24 8.96
N ARG A 104 -5.96 -7.60 9.27
CA ARG A 104 -6.55 -7.57 10.60
C ARG A 104 -6.94 -8.97 11.10
N GLU A 105 -7.62 -9.75 10.25
CA GLU A 105 -8.06 -11.12 10.57
C GLU A 105 -6.89 -12.08 10.85
N ASN A 106 -5.71 -11.81 10.24
CA ASN A 106 -4.50 -12.61 10.41
C ASN A 106 -3.50 -12.04 11.41
N ARG A 107 -3.95 -11.12 12.30
CA ARG A 107 -3.18 -10.58 13.41
C ARG A 107 -1.90 -9.85 12.98
N VAL A 108 -1.92 -9.22 11.82
CA VAL A 108 -0.89 -8.24 11.45
C VAL A 108 -0.90 -7.13 12.50
N ILE A 109 0.26 -6.80 13.05
CA ILE A 109 0.38 -5.81 14.13
C ILE A 109 0.38 -4.39 13.59
N ARG A 110 0.95 -4.18 12.40
CA ARG A 110 1.10 -2.85 11.80
C ARG A 110 0.73 -2.83 10.32
N PHE A 111 -0.13 -1.90 9.96
CA PHE A 111 -0.46 -1.61 8.56
C PHE A 111 -0.01 -0.19 8.21
N ILE A 112 0.87 -0.08 7.21
CA ILE A 112 1.40 1.20 6.71
C ILE A 112 0.84 1.43 5.31
N TYR A 113 0.18 2.57 5.12
CA TYR A 113 -0.41 2.97 3.85
C TYR A 113 0.30 4.20 3.27
N ALA A 114 0.78 4.07 2.04
CA ALA A 114 1.31 5.21 1.29
C ALA A 114 0.16 6.04 0.72
N SER A 115 -0.31 7.03 1.47
CA SER A 115 -1.28 8.01 1.01
C SER A 115 -0.64 9.07 0.09
N SER A 116 -1.16 10.26 0.04
CA SER A 116 -0.67 11.35 -0.83
C SER A 116 -0.98 12.70 -0.23
N SER A 117 -0.07 13.66 -0.37
CA SER A 117 -0.34 15.06 -0.03
C SER A 117 -1.48 15.69 -0.84
N SER A 118 -1.83 15.12 -1.99
CA SER A 118 -2.95 15.58 -2.83
C SER A 118 -4.32 15.46 -2.14
N VAL A 119 -4.43 14.66 -1.06
CA VAL A 119 -5.67 14.54 -0.27
C VAL A 119 -6.09 15.86 0.38
N TYR A 120 -5.14 16.76 0.64
CA TYR A 120 -5.41 18.07 1.25
C TYR A 120 -5.94 19.10 0.24
N GLY A 121 -5.78 18.86 -1.07
CA GLY A 121 -6.15 19.82 -2.12
C GLY A 121 -5.29 21.08 -2.10
N ILE A 122 -5.90 22.24 -2.39
CA ILE A 122 -5.19 23.54 -2.39
C ILE A 122 -5.37 24.19 -1.01
N LYS A 123 -4.27 24.40 -0.31
CA LYS A 123 -4.24 25.10 0.98
C LYS A 123 -3.60 26.47 0.83
N LYS A 124 -4.10 27.43 1.63
CA LYS A 124 -3.52 28.79 1.71
C LYS A 124 -2.46 28.87 2.79
N GLU A 125 -2.46 27.94 3.70
CA GLU A 125 -1.52 27.81 4.81
C GLU A 125 -0.13 27.49 4.30
N LYS A 126 0.88 28.10 4.93
CA LYS A 126 2.29 27.89 4.57
C LYS A 126 2.75 26.46 4.85
N ASN A 127 2.22 25.87 5.92
CA ASN A 127 2.52 24.48 6.32
C ASN A 127 1.23 23.67 6.29
N VAL A 128 1.26 22.51 5.65
CA VAL A 128 0.17 21.54 5.65
C VAL A 128 0.52 20.43 6.62
N THR A 129 -0.40 20.11 7.52
CA THR A 129 -0.26 19.10 8.58
C THR A 129 -1.39 18.09 8.53
N GLU A 130 -1.23 16.94 9.18
CA GLU A 130 -2.14 15.79 9.11
C GLU A 130 -3.49 16.03 9.83
N ASP A 131 -3.60 17.06 10.64
CA ASP A 131 -4.86 17.47 11.29
C ASP A 131 -5.74 18.37 10.42
N MET A 132 -5.23 18.81 9.27
CA MET A 132 -6.02 19.60 8.33
C MET A 132 -7.10 18.79 7.64
N LYS A 133 -8.21 19.47 7.35
CA LYS A 133 -9.32 18.89 6.59
C LYS A 133 -8.88 18.45 5.20
N LEU A 134 -9.25 17.22 4.83
CA LEU A 134 -9.04 16.70 3.48
C LEU A 134 -10.02 17.39 2.52
N GLU A 135 -9.49 17.89 1.41
CA GLU A 135 -10.25 18.59 0.35
C GLU A 135 -9.75 18.13 -1.04
N PRO A 136 -9.83 16.82 -1.34
CA PRO A 136 -9.29 16.25 -2.57
C PRO A 136 -10.01 16.82 -3.79
N LEU A 137 -9.25 17.12 -4.86
CA LEU A 137 -9.76 17.73 -6.07
C LEU A 137 -10.01 16.72 -7.21
N THR A 138 -9.39 15.55 -7.13
CA THR A 138 -9.43 14.53 -8.19
C THR A 138 -9.93 13.19 -7.63
N ASP A 139 -10.34 12.29 -8.50
CA ASP A 139 -10.73 10.94 -8.11
C ASP A 139 -9.57 10.17 -7.45
N TYR A 140 -8.34 10.33 -7.97
CA TYR A 140 -7.14 9.75 -7.36
C TYR A 140 -7.00 10.21 -5.90
N SER A 141 -6.98 11.51 -5.67
CA SER A 141 -6.80 12.07 -4.32
C SER A 141 -8.00 11.75 -3.41
N ARG A 142 -9.22 11.72 -3.93
CA ARG A 142 -10.41 11.32 -3.18
C ARG A 142 -10.29 9.88 -2.70
N PHE A 143 -9.96 8.93 -3.58
CA PHE A 143 -9.80 7.52 -3.18
C PHE A 143 -8.64 7.31 -2.21
N LYS A 144 -7.56 8.10 -2.32
CA LYS A 144 -6.49 8.08 -1.31
C LYS A 144 -7.02 8.48 0.07
N GLY A 145 -7.76 9.56 0.19
CA GLY A 145 -8.37 10.01 1.44
C GLY A 145 -9.48 9.05 1.95
N ASP A 146 -10.25 8.43 1.05
CA ASP A 146 -11.24 7.42 1.41
C ASP A 146 -10.58 6.18 2.02
N CYS A 147 -9.43 5.76 1.49
CA CYS A 147 -8.63 4.67 2.06
C CYS A 147 -8.09 5.01 3.46
N GLU A 148 -7.68 6.26 3.72
CA GLU A 148 -7.29 6.68 5.07
C GLU A 148 -8.45 6.54 6.06
N ARG A 149 -9.67 6.91 5.66
CA ARG A 149 -10.86 6.75 6.50
C ARG A 149 -11.15 5.27 6.78
N ILE A 150 -11.15 4.42 5.75
CA ILE A 150 -11.29 2.97 5.91
C ILE A 150 -10.25 2.44 6.90
N LEU A 151 -8.98 2.79 6.70
CA LEU A 151 -7.90 2.30 7.56
C LEU A 151 -8.08 2.72 9.03
N ASN A 152 -8.55 3.93 9.27
CA ASN A 152 -8.85 4.45 10.61
C ASN A 152 -9.97 3.66 11.32
N GLU A 153 -10.96 3.16 10.59
CA GLU A 153 -12.05 2.34 11.15
C GLU A 153 -11.54 0.98 11.67
N TYR A 154 -10.44 0.48 11.12
CA TYR A 154 -9.81 -0.78 11.54
C TYR A 154 -8.79 -0.61 12.67
N LYS A 155 -8.41 0.62 13.01
CA LYS A 155 -7.40 0.91 14.04
C LYS A 155 -7.81 0.35 15.40
N ALA A 156 -6.87 -0.33 16.07
CA ALA A 156 -7.06 -0.88 17.40
C ALA A 156 -5.69 -1.02 18.10
N ASP A 157 -5.70 -1.35 19.40
CA ASP A 157 -4.47 -1.49 20.19
C ASP A 157 -3.54 -2.58 19.65
N ASP A 158 -4.13 -3.61 19.06
CA ASP A 158 -3.42 -4.75 18.43
C ASP A 158 -3.29 -4.62 16.90
N PHE A 159 -3.74 -3.51 16.30
CA PHE A 159 -3.63 -3.22 14.86
C PHE A 159 -3.30 -1.73 14.65
N ILE A 160 -2.01 -1.44 14.64
CA ILE A 160 -1.51 -0.07 14.50
C ILE A 160 -1.54 0.33 13.03
N THR A 161 -2.26 1.41 12.71
CA THR A 161 -2.37 1.96 11.35
C THR A 161 -1.57 3.25 11.23
N THR A 162 -0.89 3.42 10.11
CA THR A 162 -0.07 4.61 9.80
C THR A 162 -0.23 4.99 8.33
#